data_abd25c6849ecd5b82fc5847e643286ba
#
_entry.id   abd25c6849ecd5b82fc5847e643286ba
#
_cell.length_a   1.000
_cell.length_b   1.000
_cell.length_c   1.000
_cell.angle_alpha   90.00
_cell.angle_beta   90.00
_cell.angle_gamma   90.00
#
_symmetry.space_group_name_H-M   'P 1'
#
loop_
_entity.id
_entity.type
_entity.pdbx_description
1 polymer ?
#
loop_
_entity_poly.entity_id
_entity_poly.type
_entity_poly.pdbx_seq_one_letter_code
_entity_poly.pdbx_strand_id
1 'polypeptide(L)'
;MSQADSLNTTGASGFSRRQHLGNTLSGAVAASLAGGTAVSAAAIAQAVTADPIFAAIEAHAKAQAAFKAHEQRYDEAAEAAKAAGYGHSVYVRGVDGEWHEAAGISQINSLVEDKVLRQYYAARFRERGNARSDFMANRLGCNEGDIFGDLGTAAYEALLAFAECVPVTLQGLTAKLLHVGKIVDEPGIELSDDTDMVGMLLWSLGESASSLAGAQHEQA
;
A
#
# COMPACT_ATOMS: atom_id res chain seq x y z
N MET A 1 13.11 34.08 -34.71
CA MET A 1 13.45 32.67 -34.95
C MET A 1 13.32 31.95 -33.62
N SER A 2 12.22 31.25 -33.48
CA SER A 2 11.79 30.58 -32.23
C SER A 2 12.09 29.10 -32.38
N GLN A 3 12.89 28.53 -31.48
CA GLN A 3 13.05 27.09 -31.36
C GLN A 3 12.25 26.64 -30.11
N ALA A 4 11.24 25.87 -30.38
CA ALA A 4 10.46 25.16 -29.38
C ALA A 4 11.17 23.86 -29.01
N ASP A 5 11.60 23.73 -27.76
CA ASP A 5 12.13 22.48 -27.23
C ASP A 5 11.00 21.49 -26.93
N SER A 6 11.07 20.37 -27.62
CA SER A 6 10.17 19.23 -27.46
C SER A 6 10.42 18.54 -26.13
N LEU A 7 9.45 18.54 -25.25
CA LEU A 7 9.40 17.70 -24.06
C LEU A 7 9.17 16.24 -24.47
N ASN A 8 10.20 15.45 -24.27
CA ASN A 8 10.22 14.01 -24.50
C ASN A 8 9.45 13.30 -23.39
N THR A 9 8.22 12.92 -23.69
CA THR A 9 7.39 12.07 -22.81
C THR A 9 7.90 10.64 -22.91
N THR A 10 8.66 10.21 -21.93
CA THR A 10 9.11 8.82 -21.78
C THR A 10 7.89 7.96 -21.47
N GLY A 11 7.59 7.05 -22.39
CA GLY A 11 6.43 6.17 -22.33
C GLY A 11 6.45 5.26 -21.11
N ALA A 12 5.31 5.17 -20.47
CA ALA A 12 4.99 4.16 -19.50
C ALA A 12 5.16 2.77 -20.15
N SER A 13 6.11 1.99 -19.65
CA SER A 13 6.30 0.59 -20.03
C SER A 13 5.07 -0.19 -19.53
N GLY A 14 4.23 -0.60 -20.50
CA GLY A 14 3.11 -1.51 -20.23
C GLY A 14 3.63 -2.84 -19.71
N PHE A 15 3.37 -3.11 -18.44
CA PHE A 15 3.59 -4.44 -17.86
C PHE A 15 2.65 -5.44 -18.51
N SER A 16 3.22 -6.35 -19.31
CA SER A 16 2.50 -7.44 -19.94
C SER A 16 2.08 -8.48 -18.90
N ARG A 17 0.80 -8.49 -18.54
CA ARG A 17 0.15 -9.38 -17.56
C ARG A 17 0.19 -10.88 -17.91
N ARG A 18 0.83 -11.30 -19.00
CA ARG A 18 0.72 -12.68 -19.51
C ARG A 18 1.89 -13.61 -19.25
N GLN A 19 2.99 -13.16 -18.63
CA GLN A 19 4.18 -14.00 -18.51
C GLN A 19 4.43 -14.66 -17.14
N HIS A 20 3.63 -14.42 -16.12
CA HIS A 20 3.82 -15.06 -14.80
C HIS A 20 2.91 -16.24 -14.47
N LEU A 21 2.00 -16.64 -15.35
CA LEU A 21 1.06 -17.76 -15.10
C LEU A 21 1.58 -19.15 -15.50
N GLY A 22 2.89 -19.30 -15.75
CA GLY A 22 3.40 -20.52 -16.40
C GLY A 22 4.06 -21.60 -15.55
N ASN A 23 4.37 -21.39 -14.26
CA ASN A 23 5.36 -22.31 -13.63
C ASN A 23 5.10 -22.84 -12.22
N THR A 24 3.89 -22.90 -11.69
CA THR A 24 3.67 -23.53 -10.36
C THR A 24 2.47 -24.48 -10.26
N LEU A 25 2.02 -25.06 -11.36
CA LEU A 25 1.00 -26.13 -11.32
C LEU A 25 1.49 -27.39 -12.02
N SER A 26 2.45 -28.09 -11.40
CA SER A 26 2.77 -29.46 -11.77
C SER A 26 3.20 -30.23 -10.53
N GLY A 27 2.28 -30.91 -9.89
CA GLY A 27 2.59 -31.88 -8.86
C GLY A 27 1.41 -32.22 -7.96
N ALA A 28 0.82 -33.38 -8.21
CA ALA A 28 -0.03 -34.14 -7.29
C ALA A 28 -1.56 -33.91 -7.34
N VAL A 29 -2.18 -34.28 -8.44
CA VAL A 29 -3.53 -34.86 -8.36
C VAL A 29 -3.58 -36.10 -9.29
N ALA A 30 -3.15 -37.23 -8.77
CA ALA A 30 -3.45 -38.53 -9.34
C ALA A 30 -3.40 -39.56 -8.24
N ALA A 31 -4.49 -39.75 -7.50
CA ALA A 31 -4.76 -41.05 -6.85
C ALA A 31 -6.23 -41.13 -6.44
N SER A 32 -6.91 -42.09 -7.07
CA SER A 32 -7.99 -42.91 -6.52
C SER A 32 -9.38 -42.34 -6.38
N LEU A 33 -10.11 -42.46 -7.47
CA LEU A 33 -11.56 -42.72 -7.46
C LEU A 33 -11.77 -44.23 -7.56
N ALA A 34 -11.88 -44.92 -6.43
CA ALA A 34 -12.54 -46.25 -6.34
C ALA A 34 -12.77 -46.56 -4.85
N GLY A 35 -14.01 -46.64 -4.44
CA GLY A 35 -14.42 -47.14 -3.13
C GLY A 35 -14.96 -46.04 -2.21
N GLY A 36 -16.27 -46.11 -1.92
CA GLY A 36 -16.92 -45.25 -0.95
C GLY A 36 -16.31 -45.37 0.43
N THR A 37 -15.43 -44.46 0.76
CA THR A 37 -14.84 -44.31 2.08
C THR A 37 -15.32 -42.99 2.65
N ALA A 38 -15.82 -43.05 3.89
CA ALA A 38 -16.08 -41.86 4.69
C ALA A 38 -14.83 -40.99 4.66
N VAL A 39 -14.93 -39.82 4.01
CA VAL A 39 -13.87 -38.82 3.99
C VAL A 39 -13.64 -38.45 5.46
N SER A 40 -12.50 -38.83 6.04
CA SER A 40 -12.24 -38.57 7.44
C SER A 40 -12.18 -37.06 7.68
N ALA A 41 -12.66 -36.61 8.84
CA ALA A 41 -12.58 -35.21 9.23
C ALA A 41 -11.15 -34.66 9.12
N ALA A 42 -10.12 -35.50 9.24
CA ALA A 42 -8.72 -35.16 9.04
C ALA A 42 -8.38 -34.87 7.56
N ALA A 43 -8.98 -35.54 6.58
CA ALA A 43 -8.76 -35.28 5.16
C ALA A 43 -9.43 -33.96 4.76
N ILE A 44 -10.59 -33.66 5.32
CA ILE A 44 -11.26 -32.35 5.13
C ILE A 44 -10.43 -31.24 5.77
N ALA A 45 -9.90 -31.44 6.99
CA ALA A 45 -9.03 -30.47 7.66
C ALA A 45 -7.73 -30.23 6.87
N GLN A 46 -7.12 -31.28 6.30
CA GLN A 46 -5.94 -31.13 5.44
C GLN A 46 -6.25 -30.42 4.12
N ALA A 47 -7.39 -30.65 3.51
CA ALA A 47 -7.81 -29.92 2.30
C ALA A 47 -8.06 -28.43 2.60
N VAL A 48 -8.60 -28.12 3.76
CA VAL A 48 -8.82 -26.74 4.22
C VAL A 48 -7.50 -25.99 4.47
N THR A 49 -6.50 -26.66 5.07
CA THR A 49 -5.17 -26.05 5.26
C THR A 49 -4.35 -25.94 3.97
N ALA A 50 -4.76 -26.63 2.90
CA ALA A 50 -4.10 -26.56 1.59
C ALA A 50 -4.69 -25.49 0.66
N ASP A 51 -5.77 -24.79 1.05
CA ASP A 51 -6.32 -23.70 0.22
C ASP A 51 -5.37 -22.49 0.27
N PRO A 52 -4.82 -22.07 -0.89
CA PRO A 52 -3.78 -21.03 -0.94
C PRO A 52 -4.27 -19.68 -0.43
N ILE A 53 -5.58 -19.45 -0.39
CA ILE A 53 -6.16 -18.18 0.07
C ILE A 53 -5.84 -17.90 1.54
N PHE A 54 -5.73 -18.91 2.41
CA PHE A 54 -5.40 -18.67 3.81
C PHE A 54 -3.98 -18.13 3.98
N ALA A 55 -3.02 -18.63 3.20
CA ALA A 55 -1.66 -18.09 3.20
C ALA A 55 -1.61 -16.66 2.64
N ALA A 56 -2.39 -16.38 1.61
CA ALA A 56 -2.47 -15.02 1.04
C ALA A 56 -3.12 -14.03 2.02
N ILE A 57 -4.17 -14.43 2.75
CA ILE A 57 -4.78 -13.62 3.82
C ILE A 57 -3.77 -13.32 4.93
N GLU A 58 -3.02 -14.32 5.37
CA GLU A 58 -2.01 -14.15 6.42
C GLU A 58 -0.88 -13.22 5.98
N ALA A 59 -0.38 -13.40 4.75
CA ALA A 59 0.67 -12.56 4.18
C ALA A 59 0.23 -11.09 4.09
N HIS A 60 -0.98 -10.82 3.58
CA HIS A 60 -1.54 -9.47 3.52
C HIS A 60 -1.72 -8.88 4.92
N ALA A 61 -2.32 -9.61 5.86
CA ALA A 61 -2.54 -9.13 7.23
C ALA A 61 -1.21 -8.79 7.92
N LYS A 62 -0.16 -9.59 7.71
CA LYS A 62 1.19 -9.35 8.26
C LYS A 62 1.83 -8.10 7.64
N ALA A 63 1.77 -7.94 6.34
CA ALA A 63 2.34 -6.78 5.64
C ALA A 63 1.63 -5.48 6.07
N GLN A 64 0.30 -5.50 6.13
CA GLN A 64 -0.50 -4.37 6.60
C GLN A 64 -0.22 -4.02 8.06
N ALA A 65 -0.08 -5.01 8.94
CA ALA A 65 0.28 -4.78 10.35
C ALA A 65 1.67 -4.14 10.49
N ALA A 66 2.64 -4.56 9.68
CA ALA A 66 3.98 -3.97 9.68
C ALA A 66 3.96 -2.51 9.20
N PHE A 67 3.20 -2.20 8.14
CA PHE A 67 3.02 -0.85 7.64
C PHE A 67 2.38 0.06 8.71
N LYS A 68 1.28 -0.36 9.32
CA LYS A 68 0.60 0.40 10.40
C LYS A 68 1.46 0.63 11.64
N ALA A 69 2.21 -0.39 12.05
CA ALA A 69 3.13 -0.25 13.17
C ALA A 69 4.22 0.79 12.87
N HIS A 70 4.63 0.94 11.61
CA HIS A 70 5.55 1.97 11.19
C HIS A 70 4.88 3.35 11.15
N GLU A 71 3.66 3.48 10.60
CA GLU A 71 2.89 4.73 10.64
C GLU A 71 2.76 5.26 12.07
N GLN A 72 2.37 4.41 13.01
CA GLN A 72 2.27 4.81 14.41
C GLN A 72 3.60 5.33 14.96
N ARG A 73 4.71 4.64 14.70
CA ARG A 73 6.06 5.09 15.14
C ARG A 73 6.45 6.41 14.48
N TYR A 74 6.06 6.61 13.23
CA TYR A 74 6.29 7.85 12.51
C TYR A 74 5.52 9.00 13.14
N ASP A 75 4.25 8.82 13.45
CA ASP A 75 3.41 9.84 14.10
C ASP A 75 3.97 10.21 15.48
N GLU A 76 4.36 9.22 16.27
CA GLU A 76 5.00 9.44 17.57
C GLU A 76 6.32 10.23 17.44
N ALA A 77 7.13 9.92 16.42
CA ALA A 77 8.36 10.63 16.15
C ALA A 77 8.10 12.08 15.67
N ALA A 78 7.06 12.27 14.83
CA ALA A 78 6.65 13.57 14.32
C ALA A 78 6.16 14.50 15.45
N GLU A 79 5.33 13.99 16.36
CA GLU A 79 4.89 14.75 17.54
C GLU A 79 6.06 15.07 18.47
N ALA A 80 7.01 14.15 18.64
CA ALA A 80 8.22 14.42 19.42
C ALA A 80 9.12 15.48 18.75
N ALA A 81 9.24 15.47 17.41
CA ALA A 81 9.97 16.49 16.68
C ALA A 81 9.32 17.87 16.86
N LYS A 82 8.00 17.95 16.79
CA LYS A 82 7.24 19.17 17.04
C LYS A 82 7.44 19.69 18.46
N ALA A 83 7.37 18.81 19.47
CA ALA A 83 7.61 19.15 20.88
C ALA A 83 9.04 19.64 21.12
N ALA A 84 10.02 19.12 20.38
CA ALA A 84 11.44 19.56 20.41
C ALA A 84 11.69 20.85 19.61
N GLY A 85 10.67 21.45 19.00
CA GLY A 85 10.77 22.69 18.23
C GLY A 85 11.16 22.51 16.75
N TYR A 86 11.23 21.27 16.27
CA TYR A 86 11.48 20.96 14.84
C TYR A 86 10.16 20.97 14.05
N GLY A 87 9.57 22.17 13.88
CA GLY A 87 8.35 22.34 13.06
C GLY A 87 8.67 22.40 11.56
N HIS A 88 7.64 22.18 10.75
CA HIS A 88 7.71 22.27 9.27
C HIS A 88 7.59 23.73 8.75
N SER A 89 7.53 24.73 9.63
CA SER A 89 7.27 26.11 9.25
C SER A 89 8.37 27.05 9.71
N VAL A 90 8.47 28.21 9.07
CA VAL A 90 9.28 29.34 9.50
C VAL A 90 8.41 30.58 9.57
N TYR A 91 8.72 31.47 10.51
CA TYR A 91 8.07 32.79 10.53
C TYR A 91 8.84 33.73 9.61
N VAL A 92 8.10 34.39 8.71
CA VAL A 92 8.60 35.37 7.74
C VAL A 92 7.91 36.70 7.97
N ARG A 93 8.62 37.80 7.75
CA ARG A 93 8.02 39.13 7.75
C ARG A 93 7.48 39.43 6.35
N GLY A 94 6.16 39.55 6.25
CA GLY A 94 5.47 39.81 5.01
C GLY A 94 5.63 41.25 4.50
N VAL A 95 5.14 41.50 3.29
CA VAL A 95 5.11 42.84 2.65
C VAL A 95 4.27 43.85 3.43
N ASP A 96 3.31 43.36 4.21
CA ASP A 96 2.47 44.12 5.13
C ASP A 96 3.17 44.54 6.43
N GLY A 97 4.41 44.05 6.63
CA GLY A 97 5.22 44.26 7.84
C GLY A 97 4.87 43.32 8.99
N GLU A 98 3.88 42.43 8.84
CA GLU A 98 3.44 41.46 9.83
C GLU A 98 4.23 40.15 9.74
N TRP A 99 4.18 39.37 10.84
CA TRP A 99 4.81 38.07 10.88
C TRP A 99 3.79 36.99 10.47
N HIS A 100 4.14 36.22 9.43
CA HIS A 100 3.35 35.12 8.91
C HIS A 100 4.09 33.78 9.06
N GLU A 101 3.35 32.75 9.36
CA GLU A 101 3.88 31.38 9.33
C GLU A 101 3.87 30.86 7.89
N ALA A 102 5.02 30.40 7.40
CA ALA A 102 5.18 29.82 6.08
C ALA A 102 5.60 28.36 6.19
N ALA A 103 4.76 27.47 5.69
CA ALA A 103 4.97 26.01 5.68
C ALA A 103 5.60 25.49 4.37
N GLY A 104 6.03 26.38 3.48
CA GLY A 104 6.65 26.01 2.21
C GLY A 104 7.34 27.18 1.50
N ILE A 105 8.24 26.83 0.57
CA ILE A 105 9.01 27.80 -0.23
C ILE A 105 8.09 28.70 -1.08
N SER A 106 7.00 28.16 -1.63
CA SER A 106 6.03 28.94 -2.40
C SER A 106 5.36 30.02 -1.56
N GLN A 107 5.01 29.71 -0.31
CA GLN A 107 4.45 30.70 0.62
C GLN A 107 5.47 31.78 0.99
N ILE A 108 6.74 31.40 1.23
CA ILE A 108 7.81 32.38 1.44
C ILE A 108 7.93 33.32 0.24
N ASN A 109 7.88 32.79 -0.98
CA ASN A 109 7.98 33.58 -2.21
C ASN A 109 6.79 34.52 -2.42
N SER A 110 5.59 34.16 -1.96
CA SER A 110 4.41 34.98 -2.05
C SER A 110 4.32 36.08 -0.98
N LEU A 111 4.84 35.79 0.22
CA LEU A 111 4.77 36.68 1.38
C LEU A 111 5.90 37.74 1.41
N VAL A 112 7.05 37.45 0.78
CA VAL A 112 8.26 38.27 0.89
C VAL A 112 8.65 38.80 -0.50
N GLU A 113 8.63 40.12 -0.70
CA GLU A 113 9.04 40.72 -1.97
C GLU A 113 10.55 40.82 -2.17
N ASP A 114 11.29 41.10 -1.08
CA ASP A 114 12.73 41.23 -1.14
C ASP A 114 13.42 39.92 -1.47
N LYS A 115 14.20 39.93 -2.54
CA LYS A 115 14.89 38.71 -3.03
C LYS A 115 15.90 38.14 -2.02
N VAL A 116 16.60 39.02 -1.29
CA VAL A 116 17.62 38.58 -0.31
C VAL A 116 16.93 37.96 0.89
N LEU A 117 15.86 38.59 1.38
CA LEU A 117 15.06 38.01 2.47
C LEU A 117 14.38 36.72 2.06
N ARG A 118 13.87 36.59 0.84
CA ARG A 118 13.35 35.31 0.33
C ARG A 118 14.40 34.20 0.40
N GLN A 119 15.61 34.48 -0.08
CA GLN A 119 16.70 33.51 -0.05
C GLN A 119 17.08 33.14 1.40
N TYR A 120 17.12 34.11 2.29
CA TYR A 120 17.40 33.89 3.71
C TYR A 120 16.33 33.00 4.35
N TYR A 121 15.05 33.32 4.20
CA TYR A 121 13.98 32.52 4.79
C TYR A 121 13.89 31.12 4.14
N ALA A 122 14.10 30.99 2.84
CA ALA A 122 14.18 29.70 2.17
C ALA A 122 15.34 28.84 2.67
N ALA A 123 16.51 29.44 2.95
CA ALA A 123 17.63 28.72 3.56
C ALA A 123 17.27 28.25 4.98
N ARG A 124 16.68 29.11 5.81
CA ARG A 124 16.21 28.78 7.15
C ARG A 124 15.15 27.66 7.14
N PHE A 125 14.21 27.69 6.17
CA PHE A 125 13.22 26.65 6.01
C PHE A 125 13.87 25.28 5.71
N ARG A 126 14.85 25.25 4.79
CA ARG A 126 15.59 24.01 4.47
C ARG A 126 16.42 23.52 5.65
N GLU A 127 17.11 24.42 6.37
CA GLU A 127 17.88 24.07 7.56
C GLU A 127 16.99 23.40 8.63
N ARG A 128 15.81 23.97 8.90
CA ARG A 128 14.84 23.37 9.83
C ARG A 128 14.30 22.04 9.32
N GLY A 129 14.01 21.93 8.02
CA GLY A 129 13.60 20.69 7.40
C GLY A 129 14.65 19.59 7.54
N ASN A 130 15.91 19.90 7.28
CA ASN A 130 17.01 18.96 7.46
C ASN A 130 17.15 18.55 8.93
N ALA A 131 17.15 19.49 9.88
CA ALA A 131 17.25 19.20 11.30
C ALA A 131 16.08 18.33 11.79
N ARG A 132 14.85 18.55 11.27
CA ARG A 132 13.70 17.68 11.53
C ARG A 132 13.93 16.27 10.96
N SER A 133 14.36 16.18 9.70
CA SER A 133 14.63 14.89 9.05
C SER A 133 15.68 14.09 9.81
N ASP A 134 16.78 14.74 10.23
CA ASP A 134 17.82 14.11 11.04
C ASP A 134 17.29 13.63 12.40
N PHE A 135 16.45 14.45 13.06
CA PHE A 135 15.80 14.06 14.32
C PHE A 135 14.89 12.84 14.15
N MET A 136 14.08 12.86 13.09
CA MET A 136 13.18 11.76 12.76
C MET A 136 13.95 10.48 12.42
N ALA A 137 14.99 10.57 11.56
CA ALA A 137 15.82 9.45 11.17
C ALA A 137 16.51 8.81 12.39
N ASN A 138 17.05 9.61 13.32
CA ASN A 138 17.65 9.11 14.54
C ASN A 138 16.64 8.38 15.45
N ARG A 139 15.40 8.87 15.51
CA ARG A 139 14.36 8.29 16.37
C ARG A 139 13.75 7.03 15.77
N LEU A 140 13.58 6.99 14.45
CA LEU A 140 13.05 5.84 13.72
C LEU A 140 14.13 4.77 13.44
N GLY A 141 15.41 5.14 13.49
CA GLY A 141 16.53 4.28 13.12
C GLY A 141 16.69 4.08 11.61
N CYS A 142 16.09 4.96 10.80
CA CYS A 142 16.06 4.86 9.35
C CYS A 142 15.69 6.21 8.71
N ASN A 143 15.97 6.36 7.42
CA ASN A 143 15.50 7.51 6.66
C ASN A 143 13.99 7.42 6.41
N GLU A 144 13.31 8.53 6.62
CA GLU A 144 11.85 8.69 6.57
C GLU A 144 11.23 8.16 5.27
N GLY A 145 11.87 8.41 4.12
CA GLY A 145 11.35 8.04 2.80
C GLY A 145 11.52 6.56 2.42
N ASP A 146 12.59 5.93 2.90
CA ASP A 146 12.94 4.58 2.44
C ASP A 146 11.98 3.52 2.98
N ILE A 147 11.59 3.63 4.26
CA ILE A 147 10.74 2.63 4.92
C ILE A 147 9.27 2.76 4.55
N PHE A 148 8.74 3.98 4.43
CA PHE A 148 7.36 4.14 3.93
C PHE A 148 7.21 3.59 2.51
N GLY A 149 8.21 3.82 1.63
CA GLY A 149 8.24 3.27 0.29
C GLY A 149 8.23 1.74 0.30
N ASP A 150 9.14 1.13 1.05
CA ASP A 150 9.31 -0.33 1.07
C ASP A 150 8.14 -1.05 1.74
N LEU A 151 7.68 -0.58 2.92
CA LEU A 151 6.56 -1.20 3.63
C LEU A 151 5.22 -0.97 2.92
N GLY A 152 5.01 0.21 2.35
CA GLY A 152 3.82 0.50 1.55
C GLY A 152 3.78 -0.37 0.29
N THR A 153 4.90 -0.51 -0.41
CA THR A 153 5.03 -1.40 -1.57
C THR A 153 4.76 -2.85 -1.18
N ALA A 154 5.37 -3.34 -0.09
CA ALA A 154 5.15 -4.71 0.39
C ALA A 154 3.68 -4.97 0.79
N ALA A 155 3.02 -4.01 1.43
CA ALA A 155 1.60 -4.12 1.78
C ALA A 155 0.71 -4.15 0.53
N TYR A 156 1.01 -3.30 -0.45
CA TYR A 156 0.29 -3.25 -1.73
C TYR A 156 0.50 -4.53 -2.56
N GLU A 157 1.73 -5.03 -2.67
CA GLU A 157 2.03 -6.29 -3.37
C GLU A 157 1.33 -7.47 -2.71
N ALA A 158 1.29 -7.52 -1.37
CA ALA A 158 0.57 -8.56 -0.64
C ALA A 158 -0.95 -8.47 -0.86
N LEU A 159 -1.51 -7.25 -0.99
CA LEU A 159 -2.92 -7.03 -1.34
C LEU A 159 -3.22 -7.54 -2.77
N LEU A 160 -2.35 -7.24 -3.74
CA LEU A 160 -2.50 -7.73 -5.10
C LEU A 160 -2.45 -9.25 -5.15
N ALA A 161 -1.46 -9.86 -4.50
CA ALA A 161 -1.33 -11.32 -4.42
C ALA A 161 -2.56 -11.98 -3.77
N PHE A 162 -3.12 -11.36 -2.73
CA PHE A 162 -4.38 -11.80 -2.11
C PHE A 162 -5.56 -11.66 -3.09
N ALA A 163 -5.70 -10.55 -3.79
CA ALA A 163 -6.77 -10.33 -4.76
C ALA A 163 -6.72 -11.36 -5.90
N GLU A 164 -5.54 -11.64 -6.44
CA GLU A 164 -5.32 -12.60 -7.52
C GLU A 164 -5.45 -14.08 -7.08
N CYS A 165 -5.35 -14.35 -5.77
CA CYS A 165 -5.44 -15.70 -5.25
C CYS A 165 -6.88 -16.24 -5.37
N VAL A 166 -7.05 -17.32 -6.15
CA VAL A 166 -8.34 -17.99 -6.31
C VAL A 166 -8.48 -19.09 -5.26
N PRO A 167 -9.48 -19.01 -4.36
CA PRO A 167 -9.75 -20.06 -3.40
C PRO A 167 -10.24 -21.33 -4.11
N VAL A 168 -9.81 -22.49 -3.61
CA VAL A 168 -10.19 -23.80 -4.18
C VAL A 168 -11.28 -24.50 -3.38
N THR A 169 -11.72 -23.91 -2.26
CA THR A 169 -12.79 -24.42 -1.40
C THR A 169 -13.85 -23.36 -1.10
N LEU A 170 -15.06 -23.78 -0.78
CA LEU A 170 -16.12 -22.86 -0.32
C LEU A 170 -15.73 -22.15 0.97
N GLN A 171 -14.98 -22.83 1.85
CA GLN A 171 -14.46 -22.23 3.09
C GLN A 171 -13.42 -21.14 2.77
N GLY A 172 -12.54 -21.38 1.80
CA GLY A 172 -11.60 -20.38 1.31
C GLY A 172 -12.29 -19.17 0.69
N LEU A 173 -13.35 -19.38 -0.12
CA LEU A 173 -14.14 -18.27 -0.66
C LEU A 173 -14.79 -17.44 0.46
N THR A 174 -15.35 -18.10 1.47
CA THR A 174 -15.94 -17.42 2.63
C THR A 174 -14.88 -16.59 3.38
N ALA A 175 -13.68 -17.16 3.60
CA ALA A 175 -12.57 -16.46 4.24
C ALA A 175 -12.11 -15.25 3.41
N LYS A 176 -12.03 -15.37 2.08
CA LYS A 176 -11.70 -14.27 1.19
C LYS A 176 -12.73 -13.14 1.30
N LEU A 177 -14.02 -13.47 1.29
CA LEU A 177 -15.11 -12.51 1.40
C LEU A 177 -15.06 -11.74 2.74
N LEU A 178 -14.84 -12.45 3.85
CA LEU A 178 -14.71 -11.85 5.17
C LEU A 178 -13.47 -10.94 5.27
N HIS A 179 -12.38 -11.31 4.61
CA HIS A 179 -11.16 -10.50 4.60
C HIS A 179 -11.32 -9.24 3.76
N VAL A 180 -11.98 -9.32 2.58
CA VAL A 180 -12.35 -8.13 1.79
C VAL A 180 -13.23 -7.19 2.61
N GLY A 181 -14.23 -7.71 3.33
CA GLY A 181 -15.06 -6.90 4.22
C GLY A 181 -14.23 -6.11 5.25
N LYS A 182 -13.23 -6.75 5.86
CA LYS A 182 -12.32 -6.07 6.80
C LYS A 182 -11.50 -4.97 6.15
N ILE A 183 -11.01 -5.18 4.91
CA ILE A 183 -10.26 -4.16 4.17
C ILE A 183 -11.14 -2.96 3.87
N VAL A 184 -12.37 -3.20 3.43
CA VAL A 184 -13.33 -2.13 3.08
C VAL A 184 -13.81 -1.35 4.30
N ASP A 185 -13.98 -2.01 5.45
CA ASP A 185 -14.42 -1.37 6.70
C ASP A 185 -13.28 -0.65 7.46
N GLU A 186 -12.04 -0.72 6.94
CA GLU A 186 -10.90 -0.14 7.63
C GLU A 186 -10.91 1.39 7.54
N PRO A 187 -10.90 2.11 8.70
CA PRO A 187 -10.86 3.56 8.70
C PRO A 187 -9.53 4.05 8.09
N GLY A 188 -9.61 4.95 7.13
CA GLY A 188 -8.44 5.51 6.42
C GLY A 188 -8.26 4.96 4.99
N ILE A 189 -8.97 3.91 4.59
CA ILE A 189 -9.16 3.59 3.19
C ILE A 189 -10.30 4.48 2.71
N GLU A 190 -9.96 5.67 2.19
CA GLU A 190 -10.93 6.51 1.49
C GLU A 190 -11.30 5.82 0.17
N LEU A 191 -12.38 5.06 0.21
CA LEU A 191 -12.95 4.37 -0.97
C LEU A 191 -13.32 5.34 -2.11
N SER A 192 -13.35 6.65 -1.83
CA SER A 192 -13.71 7.68 -2.79
C SER A 192 -12.64 7.91 -3.86
N ASP A 193 -11.36 7.72 -3.54
CA ASP A 193 -10.25 8.04 -4.45
C ASP A 193 -9.64 6.80 -5.13
N ASP A 194 -9.91 5.59 -4.60
CA ASP A 194 -9.36 4.33 -5.14
C ASP A 194 -10.46 3.37 -5.61
N THR A 195 -11.34 3.88 -6.46
CA THR A 195 -12.42 3.10 -7.12
C THR A 195 -11.86 1.86 -7.82
N ASP A 196 -10.60 1.91 -8.26
CA ASP A 196 -9.92 0.81 -8.93
C ASP A 196 -9.61 -0.35 -7.97
N MET A 197 -9.23 -0.07 -6.71
CA MET A 197 -8.92 -1.12 -5.73
C MET A 197 -10.16 -1.88 -5.29
N VAL A 198 -11.25 -1.18 -4.98
CA VAL A 198 -12.54 -1.82 -4.63
C VAL A 198 -13.09 -2.60 -5.82
N GLY A 199 -13.03 -2.02 -7.02
CA GLY A 199 -13.40 -2.70 -8.24
C GLY A 199 -12.60 -3.99 -8.46
N MET A 200 -11.30 -3.95 -8.24
CA MET A 200 -10.42 -5.11 -8.32
C MET A 200 -10.79 -6.20 -7.30
N LEU A 201 -11.04 -5.83 -6.05
CA LEU A 201 -11.43 -6.79 -4.99
C LEU A 201 -12.80 -7.43 -5.29
N LEU A 202 -13.79 -6.66 -5.71
CA LEU A 202 -15.11 -7.17 -6.07
C LEU A 202 -15.05 -8.06 -7.31
N TRP A 203 -14.29 -7.65 -8.34
CA TRP A 203 -14.06 -8.47 -9.52
C TRP A 203 -13.39 -9.81 -9.14
N SER A 204 -12.38 -9.79 -8.30
CA SER A 204 -11.67 -10.99 -7.84
C SER A 204 -12.55 -11.97 -7.05
N LEU A 205 -13.54 -11.46 -6.32
CA LEU A 205 -14.57 -12.27 -5.66
C LEU A 205 -15.50 -12.93 -6.68
N GLY A 206 -15.92 -12.19 -7.71
CA GLY A 206 -16.74 -12.73 -8.80
C GLY A 206 -16.05 -13.86 -9.56
N GLU A 207 -14.79 -13.68 -9.92
CA GLU A 207 -13.95 -14.72 -10.55
C GLU A 207 -13.81 -15.96 -9.67
N SER A 208 -13.55 -15.75 -8.36
CA SER A 208 -13.44 -16.83 -7.39
C SER A 208 -14.72 -17.64 -7.26
N ALA A 209 -15.88 -16.99 -7.20
CA ALA A 209 -17.18 -17.65 -7.13
C ALA A 209 -17.50 -18.42 -8.43
N SER A 210 -17.20 -17.84 -9.59
CA SER A 210 -17.40 -18.46 -10.88
C SER A 210 -16.54 -19.70 -11.08
N SER A 211 -15.29 -19.65 -10.66
CA SER A 211 -14.36 -20.78 -10.71
C SER A 211 -14.84 -21.98 -9.87
N LEU A 212 -15.32 -21.73 -8.66
CA LEU A 212 -15.86 -22.77 -7.79
C LEU A 212 -17.16 -23.37 -8.32
N ALA A 213 -18.04 -22.56 -8.91
CA ALA A 213 -19.28 -23.04 -9.51
C ALA A 213 -19.01 -23.92 -10.75
N GLY A 214 -18.04 -23.54 -11.59
CA GLY A 214 -17.62 -24.33 -12.74
C GLY A 214 -17.05 -25.70 -12.35
N ALA A 215 -16.20 -25.74 -11.32
CA ALA A 215 -15.60 -26.99 -10.82
C ALA A 215 -16.65 -27.99 -10.26
N GLN A 216 -17.78 -27.50 -9.73
CA GLN A 216 -18.87 -28.35 -9.26
C GLN A 216 -19.68 -28.95 -10.41
N HIS A 217 -19.81 -28.25 -11.55
CA HIS A 217 -20.51 -28.77 -12.72
C HIS A 217 -19.76 -29.88 -13.48
N GLU A 218 -18.42 -29.86 -13.42
CA GLU A 218 -17.60 -30.91 -14.05
C GLU A 218 -17.58 -32.24 -13.24
N GLN A 219 -17.99 -32.21 -11.97
CA GLN A 219 -18.01 -33.37 -11.07
C GLN A 219 -19.41 -34.03 -10.98
N ALA A 220 -20.43 -33.48 -11.58
CA ALA A 220 -21.81 -33.96 -11.59
C ALA A 220 -22.17 -34.68 -12.91
#